data_69ab1a5086ed575bd9eb1494ac4c22e4
#
_entry.id   69ab1a5086ed575bd9eb1494ac4c22e4
#
_cell.length_a   1.000
_cell.length_b   1.000
_cell.length_c   1.000
_cell.angle_alpha   90.00
_cell.angle_beta   90.00
_cell.angle_gamma   90.00
#
_symmetry.space_group_name_H-M   'P 1'
#
loop_
_entity.id
_entity.type
_entity.pdbx_description
1 polymer ?
#
loop_
_entity_poly.entity_id
_entity_poly.type
_entity_poly.pdbx_seq_one_letter_code
_entity_poly.pdbx_strand_id
1 'polypeptide(L)'
;MKNIYTWAANPAKRTVTVGDIIEAKGKKILTQVTANNSLEAKAAEEAGFDMIIGSASNVKKVREGSKCLFYTAALELHNYPTAEDVLRGAFKALENGADAVMTARSMDIVSMLAKEDVPVMGHLGLVPRKSTWIGGLRAVGKTADEAYELFKKFKRLEDAGAFSAECEVIPENVMGEISKRTSIVTVSLGAGKKADVMYLFMNDIC
;
A
#
# COMPACT_ATOMS: atom_id res chain seq x y z
N MET A 1 2.18 11.42 -17.60
CA MET A 1 2.04 9.94 -17.69
C MET A 1 3.33 9.32 -18.18
N LYS A 2 3.72 8.17 -17.60
CA LYS A 2 4.93 7.41 -17.93
C LYS A 2 4.59 6.22 -18.82
N ASN A 3 5.37 5.96 -19.85
CA ASN A 3 5.29 4.72 -20.62
C ASN A 3 5.99 3.62 -19.83
N ILE A 4 5.34 2.49 -19.66
CA ILE A 4 5.87 1.31 -18.95
C ILE A 4 5.56 0.03 -19.75
N TYR A 5 6.18 -1.06 -19.34
CA TYR A 5 5.68 -2.40 -19.61
C TYR A 5 5.07 -2.94 -18.31
N THR A 6 3.89 -3.55 -18.39
CA THR A 6 3.30 -4.29 -17.26
C THR A 6 4.13 -5.53 -16.97
N TRP A 7 3.88 -6.19 -15.85
CA TRP A 7 4.53 -7.46 -15.50
C TRP A 7 4.35 -8.54 -16.58
N ALA A 8 3.21 -8.54 -17.28
CA ALA A 8 2.94 -9.42 -18.43
C ALA A 8 3.53 -8.89 -19.77
N ALA A 9 4.50 -7.98 -19.71
CA ALA A 9 5.17 -7.37 -20.85
C ALA A 9 4.25 -6.63 -21.84
N ASN A 10 3.09 -6.18 -21.41
CA ASN A 10 2.20 -5.38 -22.25
C ASN A 10 2.55 -3.88 -22.12
N PRO A 11 2.65 -3.12 -23.24
CA PRO A 11 2.81 -1.67 -23.16
C PRO A 11 1.65 -1.02 -22.43
N ALA A 12 1.94 -0.09 -21.53
CA ALA A 12 0.93 0.64 -20.75
C ALA A 12 1.42 2.06 -20.40
N LYS A 13 0.51 2.87 -19.88
CA LYS A 13 0.83 4.19 -19.31
C LYS A 13 0.40 4.24 -17.85
N ARG A 14 1.18 4.92 -17.01
CA ARG A 14 0.85 5.16 -15.61
C ARG A 14 0.99 6.63 -15.25
N THR A 15 0.16 7.09 -14.33
CA THR A 15 0.25 8.43 -13.72
C THR A 15 1.55 8.56 -12.95
N VAL A 16 1.88 7.56 -12.15
CA VAL A 16 3.12 7.44 -11.37
C VAL A 16 3.64 6.00 -11.44
N THR A 17 4.94 5.82 -11.20
CA THR A 17 5.62 4.54 -11.05
C THR A 17 6.14 4.38 -9.62
N VAL A 18 6.62 3.21 -9.23
CA VAL A 18 7.30 3.00 -7.92
C VAL A 18 8.43 4.02 -7.74
N GLY A 19 9.22 4.26 -8.79
CA GLY A 19 10.30 5.26 -8.75
C GLY A 19 9.79 6.67 -8.48
N ASP A 20 8.70 7.09 -9.15
CA ASP A 20 8.09 8.42 -8.93
C ASP A 20 7.52 8.55 -7.51
N ILE A 21 6.91 7.48 -6.97
CA ILE A 21 6.36 7.45 -5.60
C ILE A 21 7.48 7.60 -4.57
N ILE A 22 8.58 6.87 -4.75
CA ILE A 22 9.77 6.99 -3.88
C ILE A 22 10.39 8.39 -3.98
N GLU A 23 10.53 8.92 -5.19
CA GLU A 23 11.09 10.25 -5.41
C GLU A 23 10.22 11.37 -4.83
N ALA A 24 8.88 11.20 -4.78
CA ALA A 24 7.95 12.17 -4.22
C ALA A 24 8.06 12.29 -2.69
N LYS A 25 8.64 11.27 -2.01
CA LYS A 25 8.76 11.25 -0.55
C LYS A 25 9.38 12.52 0.01
N GLY A 26 8.66 13.14 0.95
CA GLY A 26 9.07 14.39 1.60
C GLY A 26 9.08 15.64 0.70
N LYS A 27 8.70 15.52 -0.59
CA LYS A 27 8.66 16.63 -1.56
C LYS A 27 7.24 16.97 -2.01
N LYS A 28 6.40 15.97 -2.23
CA LYS A 28 5.02 16.12 -2.71
C LYS A 28 4.14 15.10 -2.02
N ILE A 29 2.98 15.52 -1.53
CA ILE A 29 1.96 14.61 -1.01
C ILE A 29 1.21 14.02 -2.21
N LEU A 30 1.16 12.70 -2.27
CA LEU A 30 0.36 11.96 -3.25
C LEU A 30 -0.99 11.56 -2.64
N THR A 31 -1.93 11.18 -3.51
CA THR A 31 -3.29 10.79 -3.12
C THR A 31 -3.59 9.36 -3.53
N GLN A 32 -4.25 8.60 -2.64
CA GLN A 32 -4.69 7.24 -2.89
C GLN A 32 -6.14 7.06 -2.42
N VAL A 33 -6.92 6.27 -3.16
CA VAL A 33 -8.29 5.90 -2.79
C VAL A 33 -8.53 4.42 -3.07
N THR A 34 -9.46 3.80 -2.35
CA THR A 34 -9.89 2.43 -2.69
C THR A 34 -10.67 2.41 -4.00
N ALA A 35 -10.46 1.35 -4.80
CA ALA A 35 -11.30 1.05 -5.95
C ALA A 35 -11.41 -0.48 -6.12
N ASN A 36 -12.64 -1.00 -6.11
CA ASN A 36 -12.93 -2.44 -6.19
C ASN A 36 -13.72 -2.85 -7.45
N ASN A 37 -14.07 -1.89 -8.27
CA ASN A 37 -14.78 -2.09 -9.53
C ASN A 37 -14.41 -1.01 -10.55
N SER A 38 -14.92 -1.15 -11.78
CA SER A 38 -14.61 -0.25 -12.89
C SER A 38 -15.16 1.16 -12.69
N LEU A 39 -16.32 1.32 -12.05
CA LEU A 39 -16.93 2.64 -11.81
C LEU A 39 -16.12 3.45 -10.80
N GLU A 40 -15.73 2.83 -9.68
CA GLU A 40 -14.87 3.46 -8.67
C GLU A 40 -13.51 3.85 -9.26
N ALA A 41 -12.89 2.95 -10.04
CA ALA A 41 -11.61 3.21 -10.67
C ALA A 41 -11.69 4.37 -11.68
N LYS A 42 -12.76 4.43 -12.48
CA LYS A 42 -13.01 5.53 -13.42
C LYS A 42 -13.22 6.84 -12.67
N ALA A 43 -14.04 6.84 -11.60
CA ALA A 43 -14.28 8.03 -10.79
C ALA A 43 -12.98 8.55 -10.15
N ALA A 44 -12.13 7.64 -9.63
CA ALA A 44 -10.83 8.01 -9.08
C ALA A 44 -9.90 8.65 -10.13
N GLU A 45 -9.88 8.12 -11.37
CA GLU A 45 -9.09 8.67 -12.47
C GLU A 45 -9.61 10.06 -12.89
N GLU A 46 -10.92 10.22 -13.03
CA GLU A 46 -11.56 11.50 -13.37
C GLU A 46 -11.38 12.56 -12.28
N ALA A 47 -11.36 12.15 -11.00
CA ALA A 47 -11.09 13.03 -9.86
C ALA A 47 -9.61 13.43 -9.73
N GLY A 48 -8.70 12.82 -10.50
CA GLY A 48 -7.28 13.16 -10.51
C GLY A 48 -6.47 12.57 -9.36
N PHE A 49 -6.88 11.44 -8.79
CA PHE A 49 -6.03 10.69 -7.85
C PHE A 49 -4.74 10.22 -8.50
N ASP A 50 -3.66 10.12 -7.71
CA ASP A 50 -2.38 9.59 -8.19
C ASP A 50 -2.39 8.06 -8.24
N MET A 51 -3.05 7.41 -7.25
CA MET A 51 -3.01 5.96 -7.01
C MET A 51 -4.37 5.42 -6.57
N ILE A 52 -4.57 4.13 -6.80
CA ILE A 52 -5.69 3.35 -6.28
C ILE A 52 -5.19 2.06 -5.61
N ILE A 53 -5.97 1.58 -4.65
CA ILE A 53 -5.75 0.31 -3.98
C ILE A 53 -7.08 -0.48 -3.93
N GLY A 54 -7.00 -1.80 -4.06
CA GLY A 54 -8.17 -2.65 -3.95
C GLY A 54 -7.79 -4.12 -3.86
N SER A 55 -8.78 -5.01 -3.79
CA SER A 55 -8.53 -6.45 -3.69
C SER A 55 -7.74 -6.98 -4.89
N ALA A 56 -6.81 -7.90 -4.64
CA ALA A 56 -6.09 -8.61 -5.68
C ALA A 56 -7.02 -9.41 -6.63
N SER A 57 -8.19 -9.81 -6.13
CA SER A 57 -9.21 -10.49 -6.94
C SER A 57 -9.90 -9.58 -7.96
N ASN A 58 -9.86 -8.26 -7.76
CA ASN A 58 -10.59 -7.28 -8.55
C ASN A 58 -9.73 -6.57 -9.62
N VAL A 59 -8.44 -6.90 -9.75
CA VAL A 59 -7.50 -6.18 -10.64
C VAL A 59 -8.06 -5.99 -12.05
N LYS A 60 -8.58 -7.05 -12.68
CA LYS A 60 -9.15 -6.96 -14.04
C LYS A 60 -10.31 -5.97 -14.13
N LYS A 61 -11.26 -6.05 -13.19
CA LYS A 61 -12.42 -5.15 -13.14
C LYS A 61 -12.01 -3.69 -12.93
N VAL A 62 -11.04 -3.46 -12.06
CA VAL A 62 -10.50 -2.11 -11.80
C VAL A 62 -9.79 -1.57 -13.05
N ARG A 63 -9.03 -2.41 -13.76
CA ARG A 63 -8.35 -2.02 -15.00
C ARG A 63 -9.28 -1.75 -16.18
N GLU A 64 -10.50 -2.23 -16.16
CA GLU A 64 -11.55 -1.83 -17.11
C GLU A 64 -11.94 -0.35 -16.93
N GLY A 65 -11.94 0.15 -15.69
CA GLY A 65 -12.28 1.54 -15.37
C GLY A 65 -11.10 2.51 -15.42
N SER A 66 -9.92 2.07 -15.00
CA SER A 66 -8.70 2.90 -15.03
C SER A 66 -7.52 2.10 -15.59
N LYS A 67 -6.98 2.60 -16.70
CA LYS A 67 -5.79 2.02 -17.33
C LYS A 67 -4.48 2.71 -16.92
N CYS A 68 -4.56 3.87 -16.29
CA CYS A 68 -3.38 4.71 -16.02
C CYS A 68 -3.08 4.95 -14.54
N LEU A 69 -4.02 4.83 -13.60
CA LEU A 69 -3.68 4.98 -12.19
C LEU A 69 -2.77 3.84 -11.71
N PHE A 70 -1.81 4.18 -10.85
CA PHE A 70 -1.00 3.17 -10.16
C PHE A 70 -1.89 2.32 -9.26
N TYR A 71 -1.87 1.01 -9.43
CA TYR A 71 -2.75 0.10 -8.68
C TYR A 71 -1.96 -0.83 -7.76
N THR A 72 -2.21 -0.70 -6.46
CA THR A 72 -1.74 -1.63 -5.43
C THR A 72 -2.80 -2.69 -5.17
N ALA A 73 -2.48 -3.96 -5.36
CA ALA A 73 -3.39 -5.09 -5.15
C ALA A 73 -3.24 -5.64 -3.73
N ALA A 74 -4.27 -5.54 -2.91
CA ALA A 74 -4.28 -6.08 -1.55
C ALA A 74 -4.43 -7.60 -1.56
N LEU A 75 -3.47 -8.28 -0.94
CA LEU A 75 -3.49 -9.73 -0.69
C LEU A 75 -4.10 -9.97 0.70
N GLU A 76 -5.41 -10.13 0.75
CA GLU A 76 -6.15 -10.29 2.00
C GLU A 76 -5.71 -11.53 2.76
N LEU A 77 -5.46 -11.39 4.07
CA LEU A 77 -4.87 -12.44 4.93
C LEU A 77 -5.60 -13.79 4.88
N HIS A 78 -6.93 -13.78 4.71
CA HIS A 78 -7.75 -14.99 4.74
C HIS A 78 -7.75 -15.76 3.40
N ASN A 79 -7.46 -15.08 2.30
CA ASN A 79 -7.46 -15.68 0.96
C ASN A 79 -6.11 -16.35 0.61
N TYR A 80 -5.04 -15.97 1.33
CA TYR A 80 -3.67 -16.42 1.04
C TYR A 80 -3.03 -16.98 2.31
N PRO A 81 -3.41 -18.20 2.77
CA PRO A 81 -3.00 -18.72 4.08
C PRO A 81 -1.52 -19.12 4.17
N THR A 82 -0.91 -19.56 3.08
CA THR A 82 0.50 -19.98 3.04
C THR A 82 1.40 -18.97 2.31
N ALA A 83 2.71 -19.10 2.46
CA ALA A 83 3.70 -18.29 1.74
C ALA A 83 3.57 -18.50 0.22
N GLU A 84 3.35 -19.74 -0.22
CA GLU A 84 3.17 -20.07 -1.62
C GLU A 84 1.88 -19.44 -2.20
N ASP A 85 0.79 -19.45 -1.45
CA ASP A 85 -0.45 -18.77 -1.87
C ASP A 85 -0.23 -17.27 -2.05
N VAL A 86 0.50 -16.63 -1.12
CA VAL A 86 0.84 -15.21 -1.22
C VAL A 86 1.66 -14.93 -2.48
N LEU A 87 2.67 -15.76 -2.76
CA LEU A 87 3.51 -15.60 -3.95
C LEU A 87 2.69 -15.77 -5.24
N ARG A 88 1.90 -16.84 -5.33
CA ARG A 88 0.99 -17.09 -6.47
C ARG A 88 -0.01 -15.95 -6.65
N GLY A 89 -0.59 -15.45 -5.55
CA GLY A 89 -1.52 -14.33 -5.55
C GLY A 89 -0.89 -13.04 -6.04
N ALA A 90 0.34 -12.75 -5.61
CA ALA A 90 1.11 -11.59 -6.05
C ALA A 90 1.37 -11.62 -7.56
N PHE A 91 1.93 -12.72 -8.07
CA PHE A 91 2.18 -12.86 -9.51
C PHE A 91 0.89 -12.79 -10.32
N LYS A 92 -0.20 -13.39 -9.82
CA LYS A 92 -1.50 -13.32 -10.51
C LYS A 92 -2.07 -11.91 -10.55
N ALA A 93 -1.90 -11.14 -9.48
CA ALA A 93 -2.31 -9.73 -9.45
C ALA A 93 -1.51 -8.89 -10.45
N LEU A 94 -0.18 -9.06 -10.46
CA LEU A 94 0.73 -8.36 -11.38
C LEU A 94 0.46 -8.74 -12.85
N GLU A 95 0.25 -10.02 -13.15
CA GLU A 95 -0.13 -10.51 -14.48
C GLU A 95 -1.43 -9.87 -14.97
N ASN A 96 -2.39 -9.68 -14.07
CA ASN A 96 -3.67 -9.03 -14.36
C ASN A 96 -3.55 -7.50 -14.48
N GLY A 97 -2.38 -6.90 -14.24
CA GLY A 97 -2.08 -5.50 -14.45
C GLY A 97 -1.99 -4.63 -13.17
N ALA A 98 -1.87 -5.24 -11.98
CA ALA A 98 -1.45 -4.49 -10.79
C ALA A 98 0.00 -4.02 -10.95
N ASP A 99 0.36 -2.93 -10.29
CA ASP A 99 1.72 -2.37 -10.31
C ASP A 99 2.50 -2.69 -9.03
N ALA A 100 1.78 -3.00 -7.95
CA ALA A 100 2.33 -3.41 -6.66
C ALA A 100 1.35 -4.33 -5.93
N VAL A 101 1.82 -4.98 -4.86
CA VAL A 101 0.96 -5.72 -3.94
C VAL A 101 1.06 -5.17 -2.53
N MET A 102 -0.01 -5.31 -1.75
CA MET A 102 -0.03 -4.99 -0.32
C MET A 102 -0.25 -6.26 0.50
N THR A 103 0.50 -6.41 1.57
CA THR A 103 0.31 -7.51 2.52
C THR A 103 0.60 -7.09 3.96
N ALA A 104 -0.23 -7.58 4.90
CA ALA A 104 -0.01 -7.46 6.34
C ALA A 104 0.66 -8.72 6.95
N ARG A 105 1.30 -9.54 6.13
CA ARG A 105 2.02 -10.76 6.56
C ARG A 105 3.34 -10.43 7.27
N SER A 106 4.08 -11.46 7.68
CA SER A 106 5.38 -11.33 8.34
C SER A 106 6.43 -10.68 7.42
N MET A 107 7.51 -10.18 8.03
CA MET A 107 8.64 -9.61 7.28
C MET A 107 9.31 -10.63 6.37
N ASP A 108 9.28 -11.92 6.71
CA ASP A 108 9.81 -13.00 5.86
C ASP A 108 9.02 -13.11 4.55
N ILE A 109 7.68 -12.96 4.61
CA ILE A 109 6.82 -12.93 3.42
C ILE A 109 7.10 -11.68 2.57
N VAL A 110 7.26 -10.52 3.20
CA VAL A 110 7.64 -9.28 2.49
C VAL A 110 8.99 -9.48 1.80
N SER A 111 9.99 -10.01 2.51
CA SER A 111 11.32 -10.26 1.95
C SER A 111 11.29 -11.29 0.82
N MET A 112 10.46 -12.33 0.94
CA MET A 112 10.26 -13.30 -0.13
C MET A 112 9.75 -12.63 -1.42
N LEU A 113 8.72 -11.80 -1.31
CA LEU A 113 8.16 -11.07 -2.45
C LEU A 113 9.17 -10.07 -3.04
N ALA A 114 9.86 -9.31 -2.19
CA ALA A 114 10.84 -8.31 -2.61
C ALA A 114 12.05 -8.95 -3.34
N LYS A 115 12.47 -10.16 -2.95
CA LYS A 115 13.53 -10.91 -3.62
C LYS A 115 13.15 -11.38 -5.03
N GLU A 116 11.87 -11.46 -5.33
CA GLU A 116 11.35 -11.77 -6.66
C GLU A 116 10.98 -10.48 -7.42
N ASP A 117 11.54 -9.34 -7.03
CA ASP A 117 11.31 -8.02 -7.63
C ASP A 117 9.84 -7.54 -7.60
N VAL A 118 9.01 -8.14 -6.76
CA VAL A 118 7.62 -7.71 -6.56
C VAL A 118 7.61 -6.42 -5.73
N PRO A 119 7.05 -5.30 -6.23
CA PRO A 119 6.89 -4.10 -5.43
C PRO A 119 5.90 -4.32 -4.28
N VAL A 120 6.39 -4.26 -3.02
CA VAL A 120 5.58 -4.60 -1.84
C VAL A 120 5.28 -3.38 -1.00
N MET A 121 4.01 -3.17 -0.68
CA MET A 121 3.52 -2.31 0.38
C MET A 121 3.26 -3.17 1.63
N GLY A 122 3.86 -2.80 2.77
CA GLY A 122 3.51 -3.39 4.07
C GLY A 122 2.28 -2.75 4.70
N HIS A 123 1.86 -3.25 5.88
CA HIS A 123 0.77 -2.67 6.65
C HIS A 123 1.16 -2.59 8.12
N LEU A 124 1.25 -1.39 8.68
CA LEU A 124 1.67 -1.11 10.06
C LEU A 124 0.68 -0.16 10.75
N GLY A 125 0.78 -0.10 12.08
CA GLY A 125 -0.19 0.59 12.92
C GLY A 125 -1.32 -0.34 13.34
N LEU A 126 -2.56 0.09 13.23
CA LEU A 126 -3.73 -0.76 13.37
C LEU A 126 -3.81 -1.67 12.14
N VAL A 127 -3.74 -2.96 12.34
CA VAL A 127 -4.10 -3.96 11.33
C VAL A 127 -5.41 -4.60 11.80
N PRO A 128 -6.59 -4.24 11.24
CA PRO A 128 -7.89 -4.63 11.82
C PRO A 128 -8.04 -6.12 12.09
N ARG A 129 -7.56 -6.97 11.18
CA ARG A 129 -7.60 -8.44 11.32
C ARG A 129 -6.66 -8.99 12.41
N LYS A 130 -5.75 -8.16 12.94
CA LYS A 130 -4.85 -8.48 14.06
C LYS A 130 -5.23 -7.72 15.33
N SER A 131 -6.39 -7.07 15.38
CA SER A 131 -6.82 -6.20 16.49
C SER A 131 -6.92 -6.94 17.84
N THR A 132 -7.20 -8.24 17.84
CA THR A 132 -7.21 -9.06 19.07
C THR A 132 -5.87 -9.04 19.80
N TRP A 133 -4.74 -8.93 19.08
CA TRP A 133 -3.40 -8.86 19.68
C TRP A 133 -3.12 -7.55 20.42
N ILE A 134 -3.86 -6.49 20.12
CA ILE A 134 -3.66 -5.14 20.67
C ILE A 134 -4.83 -4.67 21.54
N GLY A 135 -5.76 -5.58 21.88
CA GLY A 135 -6.89 -5.29 22.74
C GLY A 135 -8.06 -4.59 22.04
N GLY A 136 -8.24 -4.80 20.74
CA GLY A 136 -9.34 -4.25 19.95
C GLY A 136 -8.91 -3.20 18.93
N LEU A 137 -9.89 -2.50 18.34
CA LEU A 137 -9.65 -1.42 17.39
C LEU A 137 -9.24 -0.15 18.13
N ARG A 138 -7.98 0.24 18.00
CA ARG A 138 -7.44 1.45 18.65
C ARG A 138 -6.25 2.01 17.88
N ALA A 139 -5.92 3.26 18.14
CA ALA A 139 -4.68 3.85 17.65
C ALA A 139 -3.45 3.12 18.24
N VAL A 140 -2.43 2.92 17.42
CA VAL A 140 -1.16 2.27 17.76
C VAL A 140 -0.04 3.32 17.78
N GLY A 141 0.80 3.28 18.82
CA GLY A 141 1.87 4.26 19.01
C GLY A 141 1.47 5.43 19.92
N LYS A 142 0.50 5.25 20.83
CA LYS A 142 0.01 6.31 21.74
C LYS A 142 0.97 6.62 22.87
N THR A 143 1.80 5.66 23.29
CA THR A 143 2.85 5.84 24.31
C THR A 143 4.22 5.89 23.63
N ALA A 144 5.23 6.39 24.35
CA ALA A 144 6.60 6.43 23.84
C ALA A 144 7.12 5.02 23.49
N ASP A 145 6.84 4.04 24.33
CA ASP A 145 7.25 2.66 24.10
C ASP A 145 6.56 2.07 22.86
N GLU A 146 5.23 2.25 22.73
CA GLU A 146 4.51 1.82 21.53
C GLU A 146 5.03 2.48 20.25
N ALA A 147 5.31 3.79 20.31
CA ALA A 147 5.85 4.54 19.18
C ALA A 147 7.24 4.04 18.77
N TYR A 148 8.10 3.73 19.77
CA TYR A 148 9.42 3.17 19.52
C TYR A 148 9.36 1.74 18.95
N GLU A 149 8.49 0.89 19.48
CA GLU A 149 8.27 -0.45 18.93
C GLU A 149 7.70 -0.38 17.51
N LEU A 150 6.80 0.57 17.23
CA LEU A 150 6.29 0.80 15.90
C LEU A 150 7.41 1.26 14.94
N PHE A 151 8.26 2.18 15.36
CA PHE A 151 9.44 2.60 14.57
C PHE A 151 10.37 1.42 14.23
N LYS A 152 10.64 0.54 15.20
CA LYS A 152 11.43 -0.68 14.91
C LYS A 152 10.74 -1.58 13.87
N LYS A 153 9.41 -1.66 13.87
CA LYS A 153 8.68 -2.41 12.83
C LYS A 153 8.83 -1.76 11.45
N PHE A 154 8.84 -0.42 11.36
CA PHE A 154 9.14 0.27 10.10
C PHE A 154 10.54 -0.05 9.59
N LYS A 155 11.55 -0.04 10.47
CA LYS A 155 12.92 -0.41 10.07
C LYS A 155 13.02 -1.85 9.58
N ARG A 156 12.37 -2.78 10.27
CA ARG A 156 12.32 -4.19 9.83
C ARG A 156 11.59 -4.36 8.49
N LEU A 157 10.54 -3.55 8.24
CA LEU A 157 9.81 -3.58 6.96
C LEU A 157 10.68 -3.01 5.83
N GLU A 158 11.45 -1.96 6.11
CA GLU A 158 12.45 -1.39 5.21
C GLU A 158 13.53 -2.41 4.86
N ASP A 159 14.11 -3.07 5.87
CA ASP A 159 15.12 -4.13 5.71
C ASP A 159 14.57 -5.35 4.93
N ALA A 160 13.27 -5.63 5.03
CA ALA A 160 12.61 -6.67 4.26
C ALA A 160 12.38 -6.30 2.78
N GLY A 161 12.65 -5.07 2.36
CA GLY A 161 12.59 -4.63 0.98
C GLY A 161 11.25 -4.04 0.53
N ALA A 162 10.34 -3.70 1.45
CA ALA A 162 9.12 -2.98 1.09
C ALA A 162 9.46 -1.56 0.63
N PHE A 163 8.79 -1.07 -0.44
CA PHE A 163 8.95 0.32 -0.89
C PHE A 163 8.01 1.29 -0.16
N SER A 164 6.89 0.78 0.37
CA SER A 164 5.88 1.60 1.06
C SER A 164 5.20 0.83 2.20
N ALA A 165 4.48 1.57 3.04
CA ALA A 165 3.67 1.00 4.11
C ALA A 165 2.33 1.75 4.25
N GLU A 166 1.24 1.00 4.28
CA GLU A 166 -0.04 1.49 4.81
C GLU A 166 0.10 1.71 6.31
N CYS A 167 -0.19 2.94 6.74
CA CYS A 167 -0.01 3.44 8.09
C CYS A 167 -1.39 3.73 8.67
N GLU A 168 -1.99 2.73 9.34
CA GLU A 168 -3.39 2.84 9.78
C GLU A 168 -3.47 3.24 11.25
N VAL A 169 -4.24 4.31 11.51
CA VAL A 169 -4.59 4.82 12.85
C VAL A 169 -3.37 4.95 13.78
N ILE A 170 -2.40 5.75 13.33
CA ILE A 170 -1.19 6.12 14.08
C ILE A 170 -1.32 7.59 14.48
N PRO A 171 -1.00 8.02 15.72
CA PRO A 171 -1.00 9.43 16.09
C PRO A 171 -0.12 10.28 15.14
N GLU A 172 -0.66 11.39 14.63
CA GLU A 172 -0.01 12.20 13.58
C GLU A 172 1.43 12.62 13.90
N ASN A 173 1.70 12.95 15.17
CA ASN A 173 3.04 13.33 15.57
C ASN A 173 4.03 12.17 15.49
N VAL A 174 3.60 10.97 15.89
CA VAL A 174 4.39 9.75 15.78
C VAL A 174 4.62 9.40 14.32
N MET A 175 3.57 9.48 13.49
CA MET A 175 3.68 9.22 12.05
C MET A 175 4.68 10.18 11.39
N GLY A 176 4.61 11.46 11.71
CA GLY A 176 5.53 12.47 11.17
C GLY A 176 6.99 12.23 11.54
N GLU A 177 7.27 11.77 12.77
CA GLU A 177 8.63 11.45 13.19
C GLU A 177 9.15 10.13 12.55
N ILE A 178 8.27 9.15 12.36
CA ILE A 178 8.61 7.91 11.65
C ILE A 178 8.90 8.22 10.16
N SER A 179 8.01 8.98 9.49
CA SER A 179 8.16 9.30 8.07
C SER A 179 9.50 9.96 7.75
N LYS A 180 9.99 10.84 8.64
CA LYS A 180 11.29 11.50 8.48
C LYS A 180 12.50 10.56 8.64
N ARG A 181 12.33 9.39 9.29
CA ARG A 181 13.42 8.49 9.70
C ARG A 181 13.42 7.14 8.98
N THR A 182 12.53 6.95 8.03
CA THR A 182 12.47 5.75 7.19
C THR A 182 12.57 6.14 5.72
N SER A 183 13.15 5.29 4.89
CA SER A 183 13.12 5.42 3.43
C SER A 183 11.80 4.93 2.83
N ILE A 184 11.01 4.14 3.57
CA ILE A 184 9.70 3.65 3.13
C ILE A 184 8.75 4.83 2.92
N VAL A 185 8.03 4.82 1.80
CA VAL A 185 6.93 5.76 1.55
C VAL A 185 5.76 5.45 2.48
N THR A 186 5.36 6.43 3.29
CA THR A 186 4.29 6.28 4.28
C THR A 186 2.94 6.67 3.68
N VAL A 187 1.97 5.74 3.73
CA VAL A 187 0.61 5.91 3.19
C VAL A 187 -0.37 6.03 4.35
N SER A 188 -0.87 7.24 4.62
CA SER A 188 -1.71 7.54 5.79
C SER A 188 -3.15 7.10 5.59
N LEU A 189 -3.60 6.14 6.40
CA LEU A 189 -4.99 5.81 6.60
C LEU A 189 -5.36 6.14 8.06
N GLY A 190 -5.90 7.34 8.30
CA GLY A 190 -6.16 7.83 9.66
C GLY A 190 -4.90 8.10 10.50
N ALA A 191 -3.76 8.38 9.87
CA ALA A 191 -2.49 8.68 10.55
C ALA A 191 -2.04 10.16 10.39
N GLY A 192 -2.94 11.03 9.95
CA GLY A 192 -2.71 12.47 9.79
C GLY A 192 -1.97 12.84 8.50
N LYS A 193 -1.73 14.15 8.33
CA LYS A 193 -1.21 14.75 7.08
C LYS A 193 0.33 14.76 6.96
N LYS A 194 1.05 14.20 7.93
CA LYS A 194 2.52 14.20 7.94
C LYS A 194 3.14 12.98 7.27
N ALA A 195 2.32 12.13 6.64
CA ALA A 195 2.75 11.04 5.78
C ALA A 195 2.98 11.52 4.34
N ASP A 196 3.56 10.67 3.50
CA ASP A 196 3.89 10.99 2.12
C ASP A 196 2.69 10.86 1.16
N VAL A 197 1.73 10.01 1.51
CA VAL A 197 0.51 9.75 0.73
C VAL A 197 -0.71 9.85 1.64
N MET A 198 -1.74 10.57 1.18
CA MET A 198 -3.04 10.60 1.83
C MET A 198 -3.95 9.54 1.23
N TYR A 199 -4.48 8.67 2.06
CA TYR A 199 -5.30 7.55 1.66
C TYR A 199 -6.65 7.56 2.40
N LEU A 200 -7.74 7.42 1.65
CA LEU A 200 -9.11 7.30 2.16
C LEU A 200 -9.84 6.16 1.43
N PHE A 201 -10.83 5.57 2.10
CA PHE A 201 -11.76 4.69 1.41
C PHE A 201 -12.72 5.48 0.53
N MET A 202 -13.11 4.91 -0.60
CA MET A 202 -14.09 5.54 -1.51
C MET A 202 -15.40 5.88 -0.75
N ASN A 203 -15.86 4.99 0.12
CA ASN A 203 -17.08 5.17 0.92
C ASN A 203 -16.98 6.27 1.98
N ASP A 204 -15.78 6.77 2.30
CA ASP A 204 -15.60 7.90 3.21
C ASP A 204 -15.66 9.25 2.46
N ILE A 205 -15.61 9.19 1.13
CA ILE A 205 -15.58 10.38 0.25
C ILE A 205 -16.93 10.56 -0.47
N CYS A 206 -17.61 9.46 -0.84
CA CYS A 206 -18.82 9.45 -1.66
C CYS A 206 -20.06 9.00 -0.89
#